data_46f87873379bedf0e5c8d73520edfb7f
#
_entry.id   46f87873379bedf0e5c8d73520edfb7f
#
_cell.length_a   1.000
_cell.length_b   1.000
_cell.length_c   1.000
_cell.angle_alpha   90.00
_cell.angle_beta   90.00
_cell.angle_gamma   90.00
#
_symmetry.space_group_name_H-M   'P 1'
#
loop_
_entity.id
_entity.type
_entity.pdbx_description
1 polymer ?
#
loop_
_entity_poly.entity_id
_entity_poly.type
_entity_poly.pdbx_seq_one_letter_code
_entity_poly.pdbx_strand_id
1 'polypeptide(L)'
;MKKILNKIKPFIVNEFKKFAKALPIVILIFVLYGQCTKLGSELMLVTPGIEWYLPEDSEATKDELLAIANDVHNLLQDKGIETKDFNVNVIICGSTKEFLWKSLVWDETIQGVTRCFFKTTIVNKSSISQNKMDSNDNKLSDVIAHELCHIYLSKKLSLLDYTFLELWKNEGYCEYISEHSTLDIEKGLSWFMTNNQAEIEKTDRDKILYFYFTSRLKTDYLLDYKKVPFDDFIDTEYDEELLEEEIRTALNKGEYKF
;
A
#
# COMPACT_ATOMS: atom_id res chain seq x y z
N MET A 1 15.86 -14.17 43.20
CA MET A 1 16.14 -13.88 41.80
C MET A 1 16.86 -15.02 41.07
N LYS A 2 18.06 -15.46 41.48
CA LYS A 2 18.81 -16.57 40.82
C LYS A 2 18.04 -17.90 40.65
N LYS A 3 17.19 -18.31 41.63
CA LYS A 3 16.39 -19.55 41.57
C LYS A 3 15.28 -19.49 40.47
N ILE A 4 14.71 -18.32 40.19
CA ILE A 4 13.69 -18.13 39.16
C ILE A 4 14.35 -18.14 37.77
N LEU A 5 15.49 -17.46 37.60
CA LEU A 5 16.26 -17.49 36.36
C LEU A 5 16.68 -18.93 35.96
N ASN A 6 17.10 -19.75 36.91
CA ASN A 6 17.50 -21.14 36.65
C ASN A 6 16.34 -22.06 36.21
N LYS A 7 15.08 -21.73 36.58
CA LYS A 7 13.89 -22.46 36.10
C LYS A 7 13.40 -21.99 34.71
N ILE A 8 13.58 -20.69 34.41
CA ILE A 8 13.11 -20.09 33.15
C ILE A 8 14.10 -20.38 32.00
N LYS A 9 15.41 -20.41 32.30
CA LYS A 9 16.45 -20.64 31.29
C LYS A 9 16.27 -21.92 30.46
N PRO A 10 15.99 -23.12 31.03
CA PRO A 10 15.77 -24.33 30.23
C PRO A 10 14.49 -24.28 29.39
N PHE A 11 13.46 -23.59 29.87
CA PHE A 11 12.21 -23.38 29.11
C PHE A 11 12.46 -22.50 27.88
N ILE A 12 13.10 -21.34 28.05
CA ILE A 12 13.46 -20.45 26.95
C ILE A 12 14.36 -21.14 25.93
N VAL A 13 15.38 -21.87 26.40
CA VAL A 13 16.29 -22.63 25.51
C VAL A 13 15.55 -23.72 24.74
N ASN A 14 14.59 -24.38 25.35
CA ASN A 14 13.82 -25.43 24.67
C ASN A 14 12.86 -24.87 23.62
N GLU A 15 12.17 -23.78 23.93
CA GLU A 15 11.31 -23.08 22.96
C GLU A 15 12.13 -22.48 21.80
N PHE A 16 13.28 -21.89 22.10
CA PHE A 16 14.21 -21.43 21.07
C PHE A 16 14.70 -22.56 20.15
N LYS A 17 15.01 -23.76 20.71
CA LYS A 17 15.37 -24.92 19.90
C LYS A 17 14.23 -25.41 19.02
N LYS A 18 12.97 -25.38 19.49
CA LYS A 18 11.80 -25.71 18.67
C LYS A 18 11.63 -24.72 17.53
N PHE A 19 11.74 -23.42 17.83
CA PHE A 19 11.68 -22.35 16.83
C PHE A 19 12.80 -22.50 15.79
N ALA A 20 14.03 -22.72 16.21
CA ALA A 20 15.18 -22.91 15.32
C ALA A 20 15.02 -24.13 14.39
N LYS A 21 14.33 -25.20 14.84
CA LYS A 21 14.00 -26.36 13.99
C LYS A 21 12.86 -26.07 13.00
N ALA A 22 11.89 -25.22 13.38
CA ALA A 22 10.79 -24.83 12.51
C ALA A 22 11.20 -23.77 11.46
N LEU A 23 12.19 -22.95 11.78
CA LEU A 23 12.62 -21.81 10.95
C LEU A 23 12.94 -22.20 9.50
N PRO A 24 13.70 -23.28 9.19
CA PRO A 24 13.96 -23.70 7.82
C PRO A 24 12.68 -24.06 7.05
N ILE A 25 11.70 -24.68 7.72
CA ILE A 25 10.42 -25.03 7.12
C ILE A 25 9.62 -23.76 6.82
N VAL A 26 9.59 -22.83 7.75
CA VAL A 26 8.94 -21.53 7.55
C VAL A 26 9.58 -20.78 6.38
N ILE A 27 10.91 -20.71 6.33
CA ILE A 27 11.63 -20.08 5.21
C ILE A 27 11.28 -20.78 3.90
N LEU A 28 11.26 -22.12 3.86
CA LEU A 28 10.90 -22.87 2.66
C LEU A 28 9.47 -22.55 2.20
N ILE A 29 8.50 -22.51 3.11
CA ILE A 29 7.11 -22.15 2.81
C ILE A 29 7.07 -20.72 2.21
N PHE A 30 7.80 -19.77 2.80
CA PHE A 30 7.87 -18.41 2.29
C PHE A 30 8.47 -18.35 0.88
N VAL A 31 9.58 -19.06 0.63
CA VAL A 31 10.21 -19.10 -0.70
C VAL A 31 9.27 -19.73 -1.73
N LEU A 32 8.62 -20.85 -1.38
CA LEU A 32 7.64 -21.49 -2.25
C LEU A 32 6.45 -20.57 -2.53
N TYR A 33 5.93 -19.88 -1.53
CA TYR A 33 4.85 -18.93 -1.72
C TYR A 33 5.24 -17.82 -2.72
N GLY A 34 6.43 -17.21 -2.58
CA GLY A 34 6.91 -16.20 -3.52
C GLY A 34 6.98 -16.68 -4.97
N GLN A 35 7.30 -17.97 -5.19
CA GLN A 35 7.25 -18.56 -6.54
C GLN A 35 5.82 -18.86 -6.99
N CYS A 36 4.96 -19.32 -6.07
CA CYS A 36 3.57 -19.65 -6.36
C CYS A 36 2.76 -18.43 -6.80
N THR A 37 3.11 -17.20 -6.39
CA THR A 37 2.39 -15.99 -6.82
C THR A 37 2.45 -15.76 -8.33
N LYS A 38 3.48 -16.30 -9.00
CA LYS A 38 3.66 -16.19 -10.46
C LYS A 38 2.99 -17.32 -11.26
N LEU A 39 2.45 -18.35 -10.61
CA LEU A 39 1.80 -19.46 -11.31
C LEU A 39 0.58 -18.97 -12.10
N GLY A 40 0.47 -19.42 -13.36
CA GLY A 40 -0.58 -19.00 -14.29
C GLY A 40 -0.44 -17.56 -14.80
N SER A 41 0.74 -16.97 -14.62
CA SER A 41 1.10 -15.65 -15.18
C SER A 41 2.40 -15.74 -15.94
N GLU A 42 2.48 -15.02 -17.06
CA GLU A 42 3.68 -14.88 -17.86
C GLU A 42 4.30 -13.48 -17.75
N LEU A 43 5.63 -13.41 -17.93
CA LEU A 43 6.35 -12.15 -17.96
C LEU A 43 6.08 -11.45 -19.31
N MET A 44 5.31 -10.36 -19.27
CA MET A 44 4.91 -9.62 -20.47
C MET A 44 5.82 -8.43 -20.77
N LEU A 45 6.29 -7.73 -19.74
CA LEU A 45 7.08 -6.50 -19.89
C LEU A 45 8.13 -6.39 -18.79
N VAL A 46 9.28 -5.82 -19.11
CA VAL A 46 10.31 -5.41 -18.15
C VAL A 46 10.56 -3.92 -18.34
N THR A 47 10.41 -3.16 -17.26
CA THR A 47 10.76 -1.73 -17.19
C THR A 47 11.82 -1.53 -16.10
N PRO A 48 12.47 -0.37 -16.00
CA PRO A 48 13.48 -0.14 -14.97
C PRO A 48 12.97 -0.45 -13.54
N GLY A 49 13.49 -1.53 -12.96
CA GLY A 49 13.19 -1.99 -11.62
C GLY A 49 11.87 -2.76 -11.44
N ILE A 50 11.10 -2.99 -12.51
CA ILE A 50 9.79 -3.65 -12.42
C ILE A 50 9.63 -4.71 -13.50
N GLU A 51 9.27 -5.92 -13.09
CA GLU A 51 8.81 -7.00 -13.97
C GLU A 51 7.28 -7.10 -13.90
N TRP A 52 6.63 -7.10 -15.06
CA TRP A 52 5.19 -7.09 -15.21
C TRP A 52 4.68 -8.44 -15.67
N TYR A 53 3.78 -9.02 -14.90
CA TYR A 53 3.20 -10.33 -15.13
C TYR A 53 1.70 -10.21 -15.38
N LEU A 54 1.22 -10.84 -16.44
CA LEU A 54 -0.19 -10.98 -16.78
C LEU A 54 -0.60 -12.45 -16.81
N PRO A 55 -1.91 -12.77 -16.71
CA PRO A 55 -2.39 -14.12 -16.98
C PRO A 55 -1.94 -14.63 -18.36
N GLU A 56 -1.63 -15.92 -18.46
CA GLU A 56 -1.19 -16.55 -19.72
C GLU A 56 -2.24 -16.42 -20.85
N ASP A 57 -3.51 -16.26 -20.51
CA ASP A 57 -4.64 -16.07 -21.42
C ASP A 57 -5.07 -14.60 -21.59
N SER A 58 -4.23 -13.66 -21.16
CA SER A 58 -4.53 -12.24 -21.28
C SER A 58 -4.54 -11.77 -22.74
N GLU A 59 -5.58 -11.06 -23.13
CA GLU A 59 -5.68 -10.42 -24.46
C GLU A 59 -4.95 -9.06 -24.52
N ALA A 60 -4.44 -8.57 -23.40
CA ALA A 60 -3.77 -7.27 -23.34
C ALA A 60 -2.46 -7.28 -24.13
N THR A 61 -2.26 -6.23 -24.90
CA THR A 61 -1.03 -6.05 -25.68
C THR A 61 0.11 -5.50 -24.82
N LYS A 62 1.34 -5.72 -25.29
CA LYS A 62 2.51 -5.14 -24.64
C LYS A 62 2.49 -3.61 -24.64
N ASP A 63 1.95 -2.99 -25.70
CA ASP A 63 1.86 -1.52 -25.80
C ASP A 63 0.86 -0.94 -24.81
N GLU A 64 -0.29 -1.60 -24.59
CA GLU A 64 -1.24 -1.19 -23.56
C GLU A 64 -0.63 -1.29 -22.15
N LEU A 65 0.08 -2.36 -21.85
CA LEU A 65 0.78 -2.51 -20.58
C LEU A 65 1.91 -1.49 -20.42
N LEU A 66 2.62 -1.15 -21.50
CA LEU A 66 3.66 -0.12 -21.49
C LEU A 66 3.07 1.27 -21.18
N ALA A 67 1.87 1.56 -21.69
CA ALA A 67 1.17 2.81 -21.36
C ALA A 67 0.87 2.89 -19.85
N ILE A 68 0.34 1.83 -19.24
CA ILE A 68 0.14 1.75 -17.80
C ILE A 68 1.46 1.94 -17.03
N ALA A 69 2.52 1.24 -17.46
CA ALA A 69 3.84 1.32 -16.83
C ALA A 69 4.42 2.75 -16.88
N ASN A 70 4.19 3.47 -17.97
CA ASN A 70 4.61 4.87 -18.11
C ASN A 70 3.80 5.79 -17.18
N ASP A 71 2.48 5.60 -17.08
CA ASP A 71 1.64 6.37 -16.16
C ASP A 71 2.10 6.18 -14.71
N VAL A 72 2.34 4.93 -14.30
CA VAL A 72 2.88 4.58 -12.98
C VAL A 72 4.23 5.25 -12.74
N HIS A 73 5.13 5.18 -13.73
CA HIS A 73 6.46 5.79 -13.64
C HIS A 73 6.35 7.32 -13.47
N ASN A 74 5.49 7.97 -14.22
CA ASN A 74 5.29 9.42 -14.14
C ASN A 74 4.77 9.83 -12.76
N LEU A 75 3.73 9.15 -12.22
CA LEU A 75 3.19 9.41 -10.89
C LEU A 75 4.28 9.34 -9.79
N LEU A 76 5.12 8.32 -9.85
CA LEU A 76 6.20 8.14 -8.88
C LEU A 76 7.33 9.19 -9.09
N GLN A 77 7.70 9.46 -10.35
CA GLN A 77 8.78 10.39 -10.70
C GLN A 77 8.42 11.84 -10.35
N ASP A 78 7.18 12.26 -10.55
CA ASP A 78 6.69 13.60 -10.20
C ASP A 78 6.84 13.91 -8.70
N LYS A 79 6.88 12.86 -7.88
CA LYS A 79 7.15 12.93 -6.43
C LYS A 79 8.60 12.57 -6.07
N GLY A 80 9.50 12.49 -7.05
CA GLY A 80 10.93 12.23 -6.84
C GLY A 80 11.28 10.76 -6.52
N ILE A 81 10.38 9.81 -6.80
CA ILE A 81 10.59 8.39 -6.56
C ILE A 81 11.08 7.70 -7.83
N GLU A 82 12.31 7.19 -7.82
CA GLU A 82 12.87 6.43 -8.93
C GLU A 82 12.62 4.93 -8.78
N THR A 83 12.06 4.29 -9.80
CA THR A 83 11.69 2.86 -9.77
C THR A 83 12.87 1.92 -10.06
N LYS A 84 13.96 2.41 -10.66
CA LYS A 84 15.09 1.59 -11.14
C LYS A 84 15.65 0.61 -10.10
N ASP A 85 15.58 0.99 -8.81
CA ASP A 85 16.11 0.19 -7.72
C ASP A 85 15.04 -0.69 -7.04
N PHE A 86 13.79 -0.68 -7.48
CA PHE A 86 12.69 -1.41 -6.82
C PHE A 86 12.90 -2.91 -6.85
N ASN A 87 13.27 -3.46 -8.02
CA ASN A 87 13.45 -4.89 -8.22
C ASN A 87 12.21 -5.67 -7.71
N VAL A 88 11.05 -5.31 -8.27
CA VAL A 88 9.72 -5.77 -7.83
C VAL A 88 8.97 -6.44 -8.98
N ASN A 89 8.13 -7.43 -8.64
CA ASN A 89 7.18 -8.02 -9.57
C ASN A 89 5.81 -7.36 -9.38
N VAL A 90 5.20 -6.91 -10.45
CA VAL A 90 3.80 -6.49 -10.50
C VAL A 90 3.02 -7.59 -11.22
N ILE A 91 2.07 -8.20 -10.52
CA ILE A 91 1.25 -9.30 -11.02
C ILE A 91 -0.19 -8.80 -11.10
N ILE A 92 -0.73 -8.65 -12.31
CA ILE A 92 -2.11 -8.27 -12.55
C ILE A 92 -2.91 -9.55 -12.75
N CYS A 93 -3.92 -9.80 -11.90
CA CYS A 93 -4.70 -11.02 -11.92
C CYS A 93 -5.83 -10.96 -12.94
N GLY A 94 -6.13 -12.07 -13.62
CA GLY A 94 -7.23 -12.21 -14.57
C GLY A 94 -8.59 -12.36 -13.90
N SER A 95 -8.61 -12.67 -12.60
CA SER A 95 -9.84 -12.82 -11.83
C SER A 95 -9.64 -12.45 -10.35
N THR A 96 -10.73 -12.02 -9.70
CA THR A 96 -10.74 -11.79 -8.24
C THR A 96 -10.39 -13.06 -7.46
N LYS A 97 -10.82 -14.23 -7.92
CA LYS A 97 -10.46 -15.50 -7.28
C LYS A 97 -8.96 -15.77 -7.31
N GLU A 98 -8.30 -15.47 -8.41
CA GLU A 98 -6.84 -15.56 -8.55
C GLU A 98 -6.15 -14.58 -7.62
N PHE A 99 -6.64 -13.33 -7.56
CA PHE A 99 -6.14 -12.31 -6.64
C PHE A 99 -6.21 -12.78 -5.17
N LEU A 100 -7.38 -13.24 -4.71
CA LEU A 100 -7.56 -13.73 -3.34
C LEU A 100 -6.57 -14.86 -2.99
N TRP A 101 -6.38 -15.78 -3.94
CA TRP A 101 -5.44 -16.90 -3.74
C TRP A 101 -3.98 -16.42 -3.71
N LYS A 102 -3.56 -15.58 -4.66
CA LYS A 102 -2.18 -15.08 -4.76
C LYS A 102 -1.83 -14.10 -3.64
N SER A 103 -2.77 -13.26 -3.24
CA SER A 103 -2.57 -12.25 -2.20
C SER A 103 -2.74 -12.79 -0.78
N LEU A 104 -3.40 -13.94 -0.60
CA LEU A 104 -3.84 -14.48 0.70
C LEU A 104 -4.70 -13.47 1.49
N VAL A 105 -5.46 -12.65 0.79
CA VAL A 105 -6.45 -11.74 1.34
C VAL A 105 -7.83 -12.27 1.01
N TRP A 106 -8.77 -12.17 1.94
CA TRP A 106 -10.12 -12.74 1.79
C TRP A 106 -11.20 -11.67 1.59
N ASP A 107 -10.79 -10.47 1.19
CA ASP A 107 -11.70 -9.36 0.87
C ASP A 107 -11.61 -9.04 -0.62
N GLU A 108 -12.71 -9.27 -1.33
CA GLU A 108 -12.85 -9.05 -2.77
C GLU A 108 -12.81 -7.56 -3.16
N THR A 109 -13.03 -6.67 -2.21
CA THR A 109 -13.06 -5.22 -2.46
C THR A 109 -11.67 -4.59 -2.52
N ILE A 110 -10.64 -5.31 -2.06
CA ILE A 110 -9.24 -4.88 -2.10
C ILE A 110 -8.73 -4.92 -3.55
N GLN A 111 -8.11 -3.84 -3.98
CA GLN A 111 -7.67 -3.64 -5.37
C GLN A 111 -6.23 -4.08 -5.60
N GLY A 112 -5.37 -3.90 -4.62
CA GLY A 112 -3.97 -4.28 -4.67
C GLY A 112 -3.46 -4.72 -3.31
N VAL A 113 -2.37 -5.45 -3.28
CA VAL A 113 -1.65 -5.85 -2.07
C VAL A 113 -0.17 -5.93 -2.38
N THR A 114 0.62 -5.22 -1.61
CA THR A 114 2.08 -5.30 -1.70
C THR A 114 2.66 -6.17 -0.59
N ARG A 115 3.47 -7.11 -0.98
CA ARG A 115 4.27 -7.97 -0.11
C ARG A 115 5.73 -7.52 -0.16
N CYS A 116 6.09 -6.51 0.62
CA CYS A 116 7.42 -5.87 0.59
C CYS A 116 8.56 -6.88 0.74
N PHE A 117 8.42 -7.88 1.63
CA PHE A 117 9.42 -8.93 1.82
C PHE A 117 9.69 -9.75 0.56
N PHE A 118 8.64 -10.02 -0.24
CA PHE A 118 8.75 -10.76 -1.51
C PHE A 118 8.98 -9.85 -2.71
N LYS A 119 8.98 -8.55 -2.49
CA LYS A 119 9.06 -7.54 -3.56
C LYS A 119 8.03 -7.86 -4.66
N THR A 120 6.80 -8.07 -4.25
CA THR A 120 5.71 -8.44 -5.14
C THR A 120 4.48 -7.62 -4.83
N THR A 121 3.96 -6.96 -5.83
CA THR A 121 2.67 -6.29 -5.85
C THR A 121 1.70 -7.15 -6.63
N ILE A 122 0.56 -7.47 -6.05
CA ILE A 122 -0.50 -8.28 -6.65
C ILE A 122 -1.72 -7.39 -6.80
N VAL A 123 -2.22 -7.25 -8.01
CA VAL A 123 -3.34 -6.38 -8.35
C VAL A 123 -4.54 -7.21 -8.75
N ASN A 124 -5.71 -6.83 -8.25
CA ASN A 124 -6.98 -7.48 -8.56
C ASN A 124 -7.34 -7.29 -10.04
N LYS A 125 -8.38 -8.01 -10.48
CA LYS A 125 -8.86 -7.97 -11.85
C LYS A 125 -9.10 -6.54 -12.33
N SER A 126 -8.62 -6.24 -13.53
CA SER A 126 -8.66 -4.90 -14.12
C SER A 126 -8.69 -4.96 -15.64
N SER A 127 -9.15 -3.88 -16.27
CA SER A 127 -9.06 -3.65 -17.71
C SER A 127 -7.81 -2.85 -18.03
N ILE A 128 -6.80 -3.51 -18.61
CA ILE A 128 -5.54 -2.87 -18.99
C ILE A 128 -5.76 -1.85 -20.11
N SER A 129 -6.52 -2.20 -21.14
CA SER A 129 -6.83 -1.33 -22.28
C SER A 129 -7.57 -0.05 -21.88
N GLN A 130 -8.31 -0.07 -20.78
CA GLN A 130 -9.06 1.08 -20.26
C GLN A 130 -8.35 1.79 -19.09
N ASN A 131 -7.19 1.28 -18.64
CA ASN A 131 -6.51 1.73 -17.42
C ASN A 131 -7.48 1.83 -16.22
N LYS A 132 -8.24 0.76 -15.94
CA LYS A 132 -9.34 0.79 -14.98
C LYS A 132 -9.45 -0.49 -14.17
N MET A 133 -9.78 -0.36 -12.88
CA MET A 133 -10.15 -1.50 -12.03
C MET A 133 -11.57 -1.99 -12.35
N ASP A 134 -11.77 -3.31 -12.35
CA ASP A 134 -13.10 -3.89 -12.60
C ASP A 134 -14.09 -3.63 -11.45
N SER A 135 -13.58 -3.47 -10.23
CA SER A 135 -14.37 -3.30 -9.01
C SER A 135 -14.96 -1.90 -8.83
N ASN A 136 -14.40 -0.89 -9.49
CA ASN A 136 -14.80 0.52 -9.38
C ASN A 136 -14.19 1.38 -10.51
N ASP A 137 -14.31 2.72 -10.41
CA ASP A 137 -13.82 3.65 -11.40
C ASP A 137 -12.34 4.08 -11.22
N ASN A 138 -11.62 3.45 -10.29
CA ASN A 138 -10.22 3.78 -10.04
C ASN A 138 -9.34 3.39 -11.23
N LYS A 139 -8.32 4.21 -11.51
CA LYS A 139 -7.34 3.87 -12.52
C LYS A 139 -6.43 2.76 -12.02
N LEU A 140 -6.11 1.82 -12.91
CA LEU A 140 -5.18 0.74 -12.63
C LEU A 140 -3.78 1.27 -12.33
N SER A 141 -3.31 2.30 -13.06
CA SER A 141 -2.02 2.95 -12.82
C SER A 141 -1.91 3.54 -11.42
N ASP A 142 -2.98 4.17 -10.93
CA ASP A 142 -2.99 4.81 -9.61
C ASP A 142 -2.91 3.75 -8.50
N VAL A 143 -3.67 2.66 -8.64
CA VAL A 143 -3.60 1.52 -7.70
C VAL A 143 -2.20 0.92 -7.68
N ILE A 144 -1.58 0.71 -8.85
CA ILE A 144 -0.22 0.17 -8.92
C ILE A 144 0.80 1.15 -8.31
N ALA A 145 0.67 2.46 -8.56
CA ALA A 145 1.56 3.46 -7.97
C ALA A 145 1.45 3.49 -6.44
N HIS A 146 0.22 3.40 -5.89
CA HIS A 146 -0.03 3.25 -4.46
C HIS A 146 0.72 2.04 -3.89
N GLU A 147 0.54 0.89 -4.49
CA GLU A 147 1.18 -0.35 -4.04
C GLU A 147 2.71 -0.30 -4.14
N LEU A 148 3.25 0.31 -5.20
CA LEU A 148 4.69 0.49 -5.34
C LEU A 148 5.27 1.50 -4.35
N CYS A 149 4.46 2.44 -3.86
CA CYS A 149 4.86 3.34 -2.79
C CYS A 149 5.17 2.58 -1.49
N HIS A 150 4.44 1.50 -1.15
CA HIS A 150 4.80 0.61 -0.04
C HIS A 150 6.20 -0.01 -0.22
N ILE A 151 6.58 -0.38 -1.46
CA ILE A 151 7.94 -0.85 -1.76
C ILE A 151 8.97 0.27 -1.50
N TYR A 152 8.67 1.50 -1.95
CA TYR A 152 9.53 2.66 -1.69
C TYR A 152 9.72 2.89 -0.19
N LEU A 153 8.65 2.97 0.58
CA LEU A 153 8.70 3.17 2.03
C LEU A 153 9.50 2.06 2.74
N SER A 154 9.26 0.81 2.37
CA SER A 154 9.97 -0.35 2.94
C SER A 154 11.47 -0.37 2.64
N LYS A 155 11.92 0.36 1.62
CA LYS A 155 13.33 0.51 1.24
C LYS A 155 13.96 1.76 1.81
N LYS A 156 13.20 2.84 1.88
CA LYS A 156 13.64 4.13 2.40
C LYS A 156 13.83 4.08 3.91
N LEU A 157 12.96 3.36 4.60
CA LEU A 157 12.97 3.20 6.04
C LEU A 157 13.72 1.93 6.45
N SER A 158 14.18 1.88 7.70
CA SER A 158 14.66 0.62 8.26
C SER A 158 13.50 -0.37 8.41
N LEU A 159 13.80 -1.67 8.50
CA LEU A 159 12.75 -2.70 8.69
C LEU A 159 11.89 -2.42 9.94
N LEU A 160 12.50 -1.93 11.01
CA LEU A 160 11.79 -1.60 12.24
C LEU A 160 10.91 -0.36 12.04
N ASP A 161 11.48 0.72 11.49
CA ASP A 161 10.73 1.97 11.26
C ASP A 161 9.54 1.74 10.33
N TYR A 162 9.71 0.96 9.26
CA TYR A 162 8.60 0.60 8.38
C TYR A 162 7.53 -0.26 9.09
N THR A 163 7.96 -1.21 9.93
CA THR A 163 7.02 -2.11 10.64
C THR A 163 6.19 -1.36 11.68
N PHE A 164 6.77 -0.33 12.31
CA PHE A 164 6.11 0.47 13.34
C PHE A 164 5.61 1.82 12.83
N LEU A 165 5.72 2.09 11.53
CA LEU A 165 5.15 3.29 10.93
C LEU A 165 3.64 3.33 11.17
N GLU A 166 3.15 4.47 11.64
CA GLU A 166 1.73 4.70 11.86
C GLU A 166 0.94 4.43 10.58
N LEU A 167 -0.16 3.68 10.69
CA LEU A 167 -0.91 3.22 9.54
C LEU A 167 -1.39 4.39 8.66
N TRP A 168 -1.85 5.49 9.29
CA TRP A 168 -2.31 6.65 8.54
C TRP A 168 -1.19 7.34 7.74
N LYS A 169 0.07 7.32 8.23
CA LYS A 169 1.23 7.85 7.48
C LYS A 169 1.57 6.95 6.31
N ASN A 170 1.57 5.64 6.55
CA ASN A 170 1.87 4.65 5.50
C ASN A 170 0.87 4.76 4.35
N GLU A 171 -0.41 4.62 4.66
CA GLU A 171 -1.47 4.66 3.65
C GLU A 171 -1.64 6.08 3.07
N GLY A 172 -1.59 7.11 3.92
CA GLY A 172 -1.72 8.49 3.50
C GLY A 172 -0.63 8.94 2.54
N TYR A 173 0.62 8.50 2.76
CA TYR A 173 1.71 8.78 1.84
C TYR A 173 1.54 8.04 0.51
N CYS A 174 1.07 6.79 0.52
CA CYS A 174 0.79 6.04 -0.71
C CYS A 174 -0.37 6.64 -1.51
N GLU A 175 -1.45 7.08 -0.88
CA GLU A 175 -2.55 7.82 -1.51
C GLU A 175 -2.09 9.19 -2.09
N TYR A 176 -1.21 9.89 -1.36
CA TYR A 176 -0.64 11.17 -1.80
C TYR A 176 0.27 11.00 -3.03
N ILE A 177 1.10 9.96 -3.07
CA ILE A 177 1.99 9.67 -4.20
C ILE A 177 1.20 9.25 -5.44
N SER A 178 0.21 8.38 -5.28
CA SER A 178 -0.60 7.85 -6.39
C SER A 178 -1.62 8.85 -6.93
N GLU A 179 -1.79 10.01 -6.27
CA GLU A 179 -2.85 10.98 -6.54
C GLU A 179 -4.26 10.35 -6.48
N HIS A 180 -4.33 9.14 -5.93
CA HIS A 180 -5.54 8.37 -5.81
C HIS A 180 -6.37 8.86 -4.63
N SER A 181 -7.68 8.88 -4.79
CA SER A 181 -8.63 9.02 -3.69
C SER A 181 -9.65 7.91 -3.76
N THR A 182 -9.56 6.99 -2.82
CA THR A 182 -10.51 5.87 -2.71
C THR A 182 -11.93 6.35 -2.40
N LEU A 183 -12.08 7.52 -1.78
CA LEU A 183 -13.33 8.23 -1.56
C LEU A 183 -13.38 9.48 -2.46
N ASP A 184 -14.54 9.75 -3.04
CA ASP A 184 -14.79 11.00 -3.75
C ASP A 184 -14.40 12.22 -2.89
N ILE A 185 -13.64 13.15 -3.47
CA ILE A 185 -13.02 14.26 -2.72
C ILE A 185 -14.08 15.17 -2.09
N GLU A 186 -15.15 15.51 -2.84
CA GLU A 186 -16.19 16.40 -2.32
C GLU A 186 -16.95 15.74 -1.17
N LYS A 187 -17.27 14.45 -1.32
CA LYS A 187 -17.90 13.64 -0.27
C LYS A 187 -17.00 13.52 0.96
N GLY A 188 -15.72 13.21 0.75
CA GLY A 188 -14.75 13.09 1.84
C GLY A 188 -14.56 14.39 2.62
N LEU A 189 -14.41 15.52 1.91
CA LEU A 189 -14.33 16.84 2.52
C LEU A 189 -15.63 17.19 3.28
N SER A 190 -16.79 16.89 2.70
CA SER A 190 -18.07 17.10 3.39
C SER A 190 -18.15 16.32 4.70
N TRP A 191 -17.75 15.04 4.70
CA TRP A 191 -17.73 14.22 5.92
C TRP A 191 -16.71 14.74 6.94
N PHE A 192 -15.53 15.12 6.49
CA PHE A 192 -14.47 15.68 7.34
C PHE A 192 -14.88 16.99 8.00
N MET A 193 -15.45 17.93 7.22
CA MET A 193 -15.84 19.25 7.73
C MET A 193 -17.04 19.22 8.66
N THR A 194 -17.99 18.30 8.43
CA THR A 194 -19.20 18.16 9.25
C THR A 194 -19.04 17.19 10.41
N ASN A 195 -17.95 16.43 10.44
CA ASN A 195 -17.72 15.31 11.36
C ASN A 195 -18.95 14.37 11.43
N ASN A 196 -19.46 14.00 10.23
CA ASN A 196 -20.70 13.23 10.10
C ASN A 196 -20.50 11.75 10.41
N GLN A 197 -20.38 11.43 11.71
CA GLN A 197 -20.15 10.07 12.21
C GLN A 197 -21.22 9.09 11.72
N ALA A 198 -22.47 9.52 11.59
CA ALA A 198 -23.56 8.64 11.15
C ALA A 198 -23.36 8.12 9.73
N GLU A 199 -22.80 8.92 8.82
CA GLU A 199 -22.48 8.48 7.46
C GLU A 199 -21.15 7.72 7.40
N ILE A 200 -20.14 8.17 8.17
CA ILE A 200 -18.81 7.53 8.24
C ILE A 200 -18.93 6.11 8.80
N GLU A 201 -19.77 5.91 9.83
CA GLU A 201 -19.92 4.63 10.51
C GLU A 201 -21.03 3.74 9.92
N LYS A 202 -21.65 4.15 8.83
CA LYS A 202 -22.76 3.44 8.21
C LYS A 202 -22.42 2.01 7.79
N THR A 203 -21.22 1.82 7.25
CA THR A 203 -20.66 0.51 6.91
C THR A 203 -19.18 0.44 7.27
N ASP A 204 -18.64 -0.77 7.45
CA ASP A 204 -17.19 -0.92 7.66
C ASP A 204 -16.39 -0.44 6.44
N ARG A 205 -16.97 -0.52 5.25
CA ARG A 205 -16.38 0.04 4.04
C ARG A 205 -16.29 1.58 4.11
N ASP A 206 -17.34 2.27 4.54
CA ASP A 206 -17.33 3.73 4.67
C ASP A 206 -16.25 4.20 5.66
N LYS A 207 -16.07 3.48 6.78
CA LYS A 207 -14.97 3.75 7.73
C LYS A 207 -13.61 3.63 7.08
N ILE A 208 -13.39 2.56 6.32
CA ILE A 208 -12.13 2.32 5.62
C ILE A 208 -11.88 3.41 4.57
N LEU A 209 -12.86 3.74 3.74
CA LEU A 209 -12.77 4.80 2.74
C LEU A 209 -12.46 6.16 3.37
N TYR A 210 -13.12 6.47 4.49
CA TYR A 210 -12.87 7.70 5.23
C TYR A 210 -11.47 7.73 5.86
N PHE A 211 -11.00 6.61 6.38
CA PHE A 211 -9.64 6.47 6.89
C PHE A 211 -8.59 6.78 5.81
N TYR A 212 -8.68 6.19 4.62
CA TYR A 212 -7.78 6.48 3.51
C TYR A 212 -7.83 7.96 3.12
N PHE A 213 -9.04 8.50 2.98
CA PHE A 213 -9.24 9.91 2.65
C PHE A 213 -8.57 10.85 3.67
N THR A 214 -8.83 10.65 4.97
CA THR A 214 -8.26 11.51 6.03
C THR A 214 -6.75 11.32 6.15
N SER A 215 -6.24 10.12 5.91
CA SER A 215 -4.80 9.83 5.87
C SER A 215 -4.12 10.62 4.76
N ARG A 216 -4.69 10.63 3.54
CA ARG A 216 -4.21 11.44 2.42
C ARG A 216 -4.30 12.93 2.73
N LEU A 217 -5.44 13.40 3.23
CA LEU A 217 -5.65 14.81 3.58
C LEU A 217 -4.61 15.32 4.58
N LYS A 218 -4.33 14.56 5.64
CA LYS A 218 -3.28 14.88 6.62
C LYS A 218 -1.90 14.92 5.99
N THR A 219 -1.58 13.95 5.13
CA THR A 219 -0.29 13.88 4.44
C THR A 219 -0.10 15.05 3.49
N ASP A 220 -1.09 15.36 2.64
CA ASP A 220 -1.07 16.50 1.74
C ASP A 220 -0.89 17.82 2.50
N TYR A 221 -1.67 18.01 3.57
CA TYR A 221 -1.56 19.19 4.42
C TYR A 221 -0.16 19.37 5.00
N LEU A 222 0.45 18.31 5.50
CA LEU A 222 1.80 18.38 6.09
C LEU A 222 2.88 18.60 5.03
N LEU A 223 2.86 17.82 3.95
CA LEU A 223 3.93 17.85 2.95
C LEU A 223 3.79 19.03 1.98
N ASP A 224 2.57 19.32 1.48
CA ASP A 224 2.38 20.33 0.45
C ASP A 224 2.00 21.71 1.01
N TYR A 225 1.19 21.77 2.04
CA TYR A 225 0.82 23.07 2.62
C TYR A 225 1.81 23.55 3.68
N LYS A 226 2.13 22.71 4.67
CA LYS A 226 3.09 23.06 5.75
C LYS A 226 4.55 22.92 5.33
N LYS A 227 4.83 22.26 4.19
CA LYS A 227 6.19 22.01 3.68
C LYS A 227 7.08 21.25 4.66
N VAL A 228 6.49 20.34 5.44
CA VAL A 228 7.25 19.45 6.34
C VAL A 228 8.13 18.54 5.49
N PRO A 229 9.44 18.43 5.74
CA PRO A 229 10.30 17.49 5.05
C PRO A 229 9.83 16.04 5.28
N PHE A 230 10.07 15.16 4.29
CA PHE A 230 9.64 13.75 4.39
C PHE A 230 10.16 13.04 5.65
N ASP A 231 11.43 13.21 5.98
CA ASP A 231 12.03 12.54 7.15
C ASP A 231 11.36 13.06 8.45
N ASP A 232 11.12 14.36 8.57
CA ASP A 232 10.39 14.95 9.71
C ASP A 232 8.93 14.48 9.76
N PHE A 233 8.26 14.32 8.60
CA PHE A 233 6.92 13.77 8.52
C PHE A 233 6.85 12.33 9.07
N ILE A 234 7.83 11.51 8.75
CA ILE A 234 7.91 10.12 9.22
C ILE A 234 8.20 10.07 10.73
N ASP A 235 9.19 10.84 11.21
CA ASP A 235 9.75 10.73 12.56
C ASP A 235 8.93 11.46 13.64
N THR A 236 8.09 12.44 13.25
CA THR A 236 7.30 13.22 14.21
C THR A 236 6.04 12.46 14.62
N GLU A 237 5.80 12.28 15.92
CA GLU A 237 4.51 11.86 16.43
C GLU A 237 3.51 13.02 16.36
N TYR A 238 2.38 12.82 15.67
CA TYR A 238 1.32 13.82 15.55
C TYR A 238 0.12 13.42 16.41
N ASP A 239 -0.43 14.40 17.13
CA ASP A 239 -1.76 14.26 17.68
C ASP A 239 -2.78 14.42 16.54
N GLU A 240 -3.38 13.30 16.12
CA GLU A 240 -4.26 13.27 14.95
C GLU A 240 -5.50 14.15 15.13
N GLU A 241 -6.06 14.25 16.35
CA GLU A 241 -7.24 15.09 16.62
C GLU A 241 -6.89 16.58 16.48
N LEU A 242 -5.76 17.01 17.03
CA LEU A 242 -5.28 18.39 16.90
C LEU A 242 -4.92 18.73 15.45
N LEU A 243 -4.29 17.81 14.73
CA LEU A 243 -3.95 17.98 13.33
C LEU A 243 -5.20 18.13 12.47
N GLU A 244 -6.23 17.32 12.71
CA GLU A 244 -7.51 17.43 11.99
C GLU A 244 -8.22 18.75 12.28
N GLU A 245 -8.18 19.24 13.52
CA GLU A 245 -8.74 20.55 13.88
C GLU A 245 -8.01 21.70 13.18
N GLU A 246 -6.67 21.61 13.09
CA GLU A 246 -5.86 22.58 12.36
C GLU A 246 -6.22 22.59 10.87
N ILE A 247 -6.36 21.40 10.24
CA ILE A 247 -6.76 21.28 8.84
C ILE A 247 -8.16 21.86 8.61
N ARG A 248 -9.16 21.54 9.46
CA ARG A 248 -10.51 22.12 9.36
C ARG A 248 -10.47 23.64 9.44
N THR A 249 -9.63 24.18 10.32
CA THR A 249 -9.45 25.63 10.47
C THR A 249 -8.86 26.27 9.22
N ALA A 250 -7.84 25.67 8.64
CA ALA A 250 -7.18 26.17 7.43
C ALA A 250 -8.11 26.10 6.19
N LEU A 251 -8.88 25.03 6.06
CA LEU A 251 -9.91 24.88 5.00
C LEU A 251 -11.01 25.94 5.14
N ASN A 252 -11.54 26.15 6.35
CA ASN A 252 -12.59 27.14 6.61
C ASN A 252 -12.13 28.58 6.32
N LYS A 253 -10.87 28.91 6.53
CA LYS A 253 -10.27 30.23 6.22
C LYS A 253 -9.89 30.37 4.73
N GLY A 254 -9.93 29.29 3.97
CA GLY A 254 -9.46 29.26 2.57
C GLY A 254 -7.94 29.39 2.45
N GLU A 255 -7.20 29.16 3.52
CA GLU A 255 -5.72 29.16 3.55
C GLU A 255 -5.15 27.88 2.95
N TYR A 256 -5.89 26.79 3.01
CA TYR A 256 -5.57 25.49 2.42
C TYR A 256 -6.68 25.05 1.47
N LYS A 257 -6.29 24.38 0.37
CA LYS A 257 -7.20 23.77 -0.62
C LYS A 257 -6.67 22.39 -0.94
N PHE A 258 -7.53 21.40 -0.80
CA PHE A 258 -7.24 20.00 -1.08
C PHE A 258 -7.81 19.58 -2.43
#